data_725dca0d007bd51003dec0e177983c4a
#
_entry.id   725dca0d007bd51003dec0e177983c4a
#
_cell.length_a   1.000
_cell.length_b   1.000
_cell.length_c   1.000
_cell.angle_alpha   90.00
_cell.angle_beta   90.00
_cell.angle_gamma   90.00
#
_symmetry.space_group_name_H-M   'P 1'
#
loop_
_entity.id
_entity.type
_entity.pdbx_description
1 polymer ?
#
loop_
_entity_poly.entity_id
_entity_poly.type
_entity_poly.pdbx_seq_one_letter_code
_entity_poly.pdbx_strand_id
1 'polypeptide(L)'
;MGLKAAFMFIAPQGNPAQHRATVTTPEVEVTTVAVSSYAEACKTAQDLVDGGCTAIELCAGFGVDGVSAVSRAVRGRAVVGVVRFDNHPGLGHQSGDAVFK
;
A
#
# COMPACT_ATOMS: atom_id res chain seq x y z
N MET A 1 16.58 -4.20 -16.91
CA MET A 1 15.19 -4.34 -16.45
C MET A 1 14.85 -3.22 -15.48
N GLY A 2 13.71 -2.68 -15.60
CA GLY A 2 13.34 -1.53 -14.83
C GLY A 2 12.80 -1.82 -13.43
N LEU A 3 12.04 -0.90 -12.93
CA LEU A 3 11.48 -0.92 -11.58
C LEU A 3 10.20 -1.75 -11.53
N LYS A 4 10.07 -2.58 -10.52
CA LYS A 4 8.82 -3.25 -10.19
C LYS A 4 8.28 -2.64 -8.89
N ALA A 5 7.17 -1.94 -8.99
CA ALA A 5 6.60 -1.15 -7.92
C ALA A 5 5.13 -1.48 -7.70
N ALA A 6 4.61 -1.07 -6.56
CA ALA A 6 3.19 -1.21 -6.26
C ALA A 6 2.64 0.08 -5.69
N PHE A 7 1.37 0.35 -5.96
CA PHE A 7 0.59 1.35 -5.28
C PHE A 7 -0.52 0.63 -4.53
N MET A 8 -0.51 0.73 -3.20
CA MET A 8 -1.48 0.05 -2.36
C MET A 8 -2.43 1.07 -1.76
N PHE A 9 -3.73 0.83 -1.92
CA PHE A 9 -4.72 1.69 -1.30
C PHE A 9 -5.60 0.90 -0.35
N ILE A 10 -6.09 1.57 0.67
CA ILE A 10 -6.89 0.95 1.72
C ILE A 10 -8.32 1.46 1.63
N ALA A 11 -9.28 0.54 1.62
CA ALA A 11 -10.70 0.85 1.48
C ALA A 11 -11.51 -0.23 2.15
N PRO A 12 -12.70 0.11 2.68
CA PRO A 12 -13.60 -0.91 3.21
C PRO A 12 -13.88 -1.97 2.14
N GLN A 13 -13.80 -3.24 2.52
CA GLN A 13 -14.04 -4.38 1.64
C GLN A 13 -13.01 -4.53 0.50
N GLY A 14 -11.90 -3.82 0.55
CA GLY A 14 -10.79 -4.05 -0.37
C GLY A 14 -10.30 -5.48 -0.25
N ASN A 15 -10.03 -6.12 -1.40
CA ASN A 15 -9.59 -7.51 -1.44
C ASN A 15 -8.39 -7.61 -2.37
N PRO A 16 -7.19 -7.88 -1.83
CA PRO A 16 -5.97 -7.84 -2.65
C PRO A 16 -5.91 -8.90 -3.73
N ALA A 17 -6.68 -9.97 -3.63
CA ALA A 17 -6.73 -11.00 -4.67
C ALA A 17 -7.58 -10.59 -5.86
N GLN A 18 -8.64 -9.81 -5.62
CA GLN A 18 -9.60 -9.40 -6.65
C GLN A 18 -9.38 -7.97 -7.14
N HIS A 19 -9.06 -7.06 -6.23
CA HIS A 19 -8.97 -5.63 -6.54
C HIS A 19 -7.53 -5.26 -6.81
N ARG A 20 -7.03 -5.67 -7.98
CA ARG A 20 -5.68 -5.33 -8.41
C ARG A 20 -5.59 -5.24 -9.93
N ALA A 21 -4.65 -4.45 -10.39
CA ALA A 21 -4.35 -4.30 -11.80
C ALA A 21 -2.88 -3.91 -11.96
N THR A 22 -2.26 -4.33 -13.05
CA THR A 22 -0.85 -4.01 -13.31
C THR A 22 -0.76 -3.25 -14.63
N VAL A 23 0.01 -2.17 -14.59
CA VAL A 23 0.37 -1.40 -15.78
C VAL A 23 1.86 -1.61 -16.02
N THR A 24 2.20 -2.02 -17.24
CA THR A 24 3.58 -2.29 -17.61
C THR A 24 4.00 -1.34 -18.73
N THR A 25 5.11 -0.67 -18.51
CA THR A 25 5.79 0.14 -19.54
C THR A 25 7.14 -0.51 -19.82
N PRO A 26 7.91 -0.02 -20.79
CA PRO A 26 9.23 -0.63 -21.06
C PRO A 26 10.18 -0.66 -19.86
N GLU A 27 10.07 0.33 -18.94
CA GLU A 27 11.02 0.45 -17.84
C GLU A 27 10.41 0.21 -16.46
N VAL A 28 9.08 0.19 -16.36
CA VAL A 28 8.41 0.16 -15.05
C VAL A 28 7.18 -0.72 -15.10
N GLU A 29 7.01 -1.55 -14.06
CA GLU A 29 5.80 -2.30 -13.84
C GLU A 29 5.19 -1.84 -12.51
N VAL A 30 3.95 -1.36 -12.54
CA VAL A 30 3.25 -0.90 -11.33
C VAL A 30 1.99 -1.72 -11.12
N THR A 31 1.87 -2.35 -9.96
CA THR A 31 0.66 -3.05 -9.55
C THR A 31 -0.10 -2.17 -8.57
N THR A 32 -1.33 -1.81 -8.91
CA THR A 32 -2.25 -1.16 -7.99
C THR A 32 -3.08 -2.23 -7.30
N VAL A 33 -3.17 -2.19 -5.97
CA VAL A 33 -3.85 -3.23 -5.20
C VAL A 33 -4.58 -2.65 -4.00
N ALA A 34 -5.79 -3.16 -3.73
CA ALA A 34 -6.61 -2.72 -2.60
C ALA A 34 -6.46 -3.68 -1.42
N VAL A 35 -6.47 -3.11 -0.21
CA VAL A 35 -6.52 -3.86 1.04
C VAL A 35 -7.60 -3.23 1.95
N SER A 36 -8.02 -3.94 2.99
CA SER A 36 -9.09 -3.48 3.88
C SER A 36 -8.63 -3.20 5.31
N SER A 37 -7.38 -3.50 5.65
CA SER A 37 -6.84 -3.28 7.00
C SER A 37 -5.33 -3.15 6.96
N TYR A 38 -4.73 -2.65 8.03
CA TYR A 38 -3.27 -2.58 8.14
C TYR A 38 -2.64 -3.97 8.19
N ALA A 39 -3.29 -4.92 8.86
CA ALA A 39 -2.78 -6.30 8.90
C ALA A 39 -2.74 -6.91 7.51
N GLU A 40 -3.80 -6.72 6.73
CA GLU A 40 -3.84 -7.22 5.35
C GLU A 40 -2.83 -6.51 4.47
N ALA A 41 -2.63 -5.20 4.69
CA ALA A 41 -1.62 -4.43 3.97
C ALA A 41 -0.21 -4.99 4.20
N CYS A 42 0.12 -5.34 5.44
CA CYS A 42 1.43 -5.91 5.76
C CYS A 42 1.65 -7.25 5.04
N LYS A 43 0.65 -8.11 5.05
CA LYS A 43 0.73 -9.40 4.37
C LYS A 43 0.85 -9.21 2.86
N THR A 44 0.04 -8.34 2.29
CA THR A 44 0.07 -8.07 0.85
C THR A 44 1.40 -7.46 0.42
N ALA A 45 1.95 -6.56 1.24
CA ALA A 45 3.27 -5.98 0.96
C ALA A 45 4.36 -7.07 0.94
N GLN A 46 4.33 -8.00 1.87
CA GLN A 46 5.28 -9.11 1.89
C GLN A 46 5.14 -9.98 0.66
N ASP A 47 3.91 -10.27 0.23
CA ASP A 47 3.65 -11.06 -0.98
C ASP A 47 4.17 -10.33 -2.23
N LEU A 48 3.97 -9.01 -2.32
CA LEU A 48 4.49 -8.21 -3.43
C LEU A 48 6.01 -8.24 -3.48
N VAL A 49 6.67 -8.11 -2.34
CA VAL A 49 8.12 -8.14 -2.25
C VAL A 49 8.66 -9.52 -2.61
N ASP A 50 7.98 -10.58 -2.18
CA ASP A 50 8.34 -11.95 -2.58
C ASP A 50 8.28 -12.11 -4.11
N GLY A 51 7.39 -11.38 -4.77
CA GLY A 51 7.26 -11.37 -6.23
C GLY A 51 8.22 -10.44 -6.95
N GLY A 52 9.10 -9.74 -6.23
CA GLY A 52 10.12 -8.88 -6.83
C GLY A 52 9.87 -7.38 -6.71
N CYS A 53 8.79 -6.95 -6.06
CA CYS A 53 8.51 -5.55 -5.86
C CYS A 53 9.54 -4.93 -4.89
N THR A 54 10.08 -3.77 -5.24
CA THR A 54 11.11 -3.09 -4.44
C THR A 54 10.69 -1.71 -3.97
N ALA A 55 9.55 -1.19 -4.45
CA ALA A 55 9.05 0.12 -4.04
C ALA A 55 7.54 0.03 -3.89
N ILE A 56 7.03 0.42 -2.72
CA ILE A 56 5.60 0.40 -2.42
C ILE A 56 5.17 1.81 -2.03
N GLU A 57 4.18 2.34 -2.74
CA GLU A 57 3.54 3.60 -2.37
C GLU A 57 2.21 3.30 -1.70
N LEU A 58 1.95 3.98 -0.60
CA LEU A 58 0.70 3.86 0.14
C LEU A 58 -0.16 5.08 -0.09
N CYS A 59 -1.45 4.88 -0.25
CA CYS A 59 -2.39 5.98 -0.46
C CYS A 59 -2.59 6.79 0.83
N ALA A 60 -3.24 7.94 0.68
CA ALA A 60 -3.51 8.85 1.80
C ALA A 60 -4.48 8.27 2.84
N GLY A 61 -5.09 7.13 2.58
CA GLY A 61 -5.91 6.40 3.57
C GLY A 61 -5.10 5.74 4.67
N PHE A 62 -3.78 5.59 4.50
CA PHE A 62 -2.91 5.08 5.55
C PHE A 62 -2.53 6.23 6.48
N GLY A 63 -2.80 6.08 7.78
CA GLY A 63 -2.28 7.01 8.78
C GLY A 63 -0.84 6.65 9.15
N VAL A 64 -0.27 7.40 10.08
CA VAL A 64 1.12 7.22 10.51
C VAL A 64 1.38 5.79 11.01
N ASP A 65 0.44 5.24 11.76
CA ASP A 65 0.58 3.88 12.29
C ASP A 65 0.56 2.83 11.17
N GLY A 66 -0.26 3.05 10.14
CA GLY A 66 -0.31 2.15 9.00
C GLY A 66 0.97 2.17 8.19
N VAL A 67 1.50 3.37 7.94
CA VAL A 67 2.79 3.53 7.25
C VAL A 67 3.89 2.81 8.03
N SER A 68 3.93 3.01 9.34
CA SER A 68 4.91 2.35 10.21
C SER A 68 4.81 0.83 10.13
N ALA A 69 3.59 0.30 10.17
CA ALA A 69 3.37 -1.14 10.11
C ALA A 69 3.87 -1.75 8.81
N VAL A 70 3.51 -1.16 7.67
CA VAL A 70 3.94 -1.66 6.37
C VAL A 70 5.45 -1.52 6.19
N SER A 71 6.03 -0.39 6.61
CA SER A 71 7.47 -0.19 6.54
C SER A 71 8.23 -1.27 7.31
N ARG A 72 7.74 -1.61 8.50
CA ARG A 72 8.37 -2.67 9.30
C ARG A 72 8.23 -4.04 8.65
N ALA A 73 7.07 -4.30 8.03
CA ALA A 73 6.79 -5.61 7.42
C ALA A 73 7.74 -5.94 6.27
N VAL A 74 8.25 -4.93 5.56
CA VAL A 74 9.14 -5.12 4.41
C VAL A 74 10.52 -4.53 4.61
N ARG A 75 10.89 -4.22 5.86
CA ARG A 75 12.17 -3.59 6.19
C ARG A 75 13.35 -4.38 5.63
N GLY A 76 14.25 -3.67 4.95
CA GLY A 76 15.44 -4.28 4.34
C GLY A 76 15.18 -4.95 3.01
N ARG A 77 13.92 -5.00 2.55
CA ARG A 77 13.56 -5.67 1.30
C ARG A 77 12.95 -4.73 0.26
N ALA A 78 12.24 -3.70 0.71
CA ALA A 78 11.62 -2.72 -0.15
C ALA A 78 11.57 -1.37 0.56
N VAL A 79 11.45 -0.29 -0.22
CA VAL A 79 11.24 1.05 0.32
C VAL A 79 9.76 1.37 0.26
N VAL A 80 9.30 2.19 1.21
CA VAL A 80 7.89 2.57 1.30
C VAL A 80 7.78 4.09 1.23
N GLY A 81 6.99 4.58 0.27
CA GLY A 81 6.62 5.98 0.17
C GLY A 81 5.15 6.16 0.51
N VAL A 82 4.73 7.38 0.76
CA VAL A 82 3.36 7.60 1.20
C VAL A 82 2.84 8.97 0.79
N VAL A 83 1.55 9.01 0.41
CA VAL A 83 0.80 10.25 0.33
C VAL A 83 0.08 10.40 1.66
N ARG A 84 0.28 11.52 2.34
CA ARG A 84 -0.21 11.68 3.70
C ARG A 84 -1.31 12.72 3.79
N PHE A 85 -2.45 12.30 4.34
CA PHE A 85 -3.54 13.19 4.71
C PHE A 85 -3.83 12.95 6.19
N ASP A 86 -3.65 13.97 7.01
CA ASP A 86 -4.04 13.87 8.42
C ASP A 86 -5.55 14.06 8.58
N ASN A 87 -6.19 14.65 7.58
CA ASN A 87 -7.60 14.97 7.54
C ASN A 87 -8.12 14.58 6.16
N HIS A 88 -8.54 13.33 6.01
CA HIS A 88 -8.91 12.78 4.70
C HIS A 88 -10.42 12.92 4.47
N PRO A 89 -10.86 13.61 3.40
CA PRO A 89 -12.30 13.82 3.15
C PRO A 89 -13.07 12.52 2.94
N GLY A 90 -12.46 11.49 2.36
CA GLY A 90 -13.08 10.18 2.18
C GLY A 90 -13.22 9.37 3.45
N LEU A 91 -12.64 9.83 4.58
CA LEU A 91 -12.66 9.15 5.86
C LEU A 91 -13.37 9.99 6.93
N GLY A 92 -14.29 10.86 6.52
CA GLY A 92 -15.00 11.74 7.46
C GLY A 92 -14.07 12.75 8.10
N HIS A 93 -13.06 13.23 7.37
CA HIS A 93 -12.08 14.21 7.83
C HIS A 93 -11.26 13.71 9.02
N GLN A 94 -10.88 12.43 8.98
CA GLN A 94 -10.04 11.79 9.98
C GLN A 94 -8.80 11.18 9.32
N SER A 95 -7.82 10.82 10.13
CA SER A 95 -6.68 10.00 9.70
C SER A 95 -7.12 8.55 9.53
N GLY A 96 -6.44 7.82 8.65
CA GLY A 96 -6.61 6.37 8.52
C GLY A 96 -6.37 5.63 9.83
N ASP A 97 -5.57 6.19 10.74
CA ASP A 97 -5.32 5.57 12.06
C ASP A 97 -6.59 5.49 12.92
N ALA A 98 -7.56 6.39 12.68
CA ALA A 98 -8.83 6.36 13.40
C ALA A 98 -9.81 5.33 12.83
N VAL A 99 -9.60 4.86 11.60
CA VAL A 99 -10.56 4.04 10.86
C VAL A 99 -10.07 2.61 10.65
N PHE A 100 -8.79 2.42 10.34
CA PHE A 100 -8.26 1.14 9.87
C PHE A 100 -7.29 0.47 10.84
N LYS A 101 -7.02 1.10 11.96
CA LYS A 101 -6.08 0.58 12.93
C LYS A 101 -6.63 -0.61 13.69
#